data_3dc133aaa80dc27e6dffe5ef132266a4
#
_entry.id   3dc133aaa80dc27e6dffe5ef132266a4
#
_cell.length_a   1.000
_cell.length_b   1.000
_cell.length_c   1.000
_cell.angle_alpha   90.00
_cell.angle_beta   90.00
_cell.angle_gamma   90.00
#
_symmetry.space_group_name_H-M   'P 1'
#
loop_
_entity.id
_entity.type
_entity.pdbx_description
1 polymer ?
#
loop_
_entity_poly.entity_id
_entity_poly.type
_entity_poly.pdbx_seq_one_letter_code
_entity_poly.pdbx_strand_id
1 'polypeptide(L)'
;MAFNDGIYYNSDTSFGSFDKDIIVSMLTGGWGGYDVASSKLLVEKGHQILNTNDAWYYVLGRNADGQGWYNLDQGLNGIKNTPITAVPKSDGATIPFIGGMVAAWADTPSARYSPSHLFKLMRHFANANAEYFAADYQSAEQALKEIPADLKRYTTESVTAVKEAEKAIRSLDSNLSRAQQDTIDQAIAKLQEAVSNLTFTPEAQKEEDAKRELEKLNKNKVISIDAGRKYFSLDQLKRIVDKASELGYSDAHLLLGNDGLRFLLDDMTITANGKTYASDDVKNAIIQGTKAYYDDPNGTSLTQAEVTELIEYSKSKGIGFIPAINSQGHMDAMLVAMEKLVIKNPQANFDKVSKTTMDLENQEAVGFTKALIGKYMDYFADKSKIFNYGTDEYANDATNAQGWYYLKWYGLYNKFADYSNSLAAMAKERGLQPMAFNDGFYYEDKDDVQFDKDVLISYWSKGWWGYNLATPQYLASKGYKLLNTNGDWYYVLGNHKADEAYPLSKAIENSGKVPFNQLASTKYPEVDLPTVGSMLAIWADKPSAEYKEEEIFELMTAFADHNKDYFRANYNALREELAKISTNLDGYST
;
A
#
# COMPACT_ATOMS: atom_id res chain seq x y z
N MET A 1 -38.10 25.88 -11.62
CA MET A 1 -37.17 26.73 -10.88
C MET A 1 -36.50 27.69 -11.84
N ALA A 2 -36.26 28.94 -11.44
CA ALA A 2 -35.54 29.94 -12.21
C ALA A 2 -34.64 30.77 -11.25
N PHE A 3 -33.55 31.33 -11.78
CA PHE A 3 -32.77 32.30 -11.04
C PHE A 3 -33.46 33.65 -10.93
N ASN A 4 -33.17 34.42 -9.88
CA ASN A 4 -33.92 35.64 -9.55
C ASN A 4 -33.56 36.86 -10.39
N ASP A 5 -32.50 36.86 -11.15
CA ASP A 5 -31.98 38.03 -11.86
C ASP A 5 -32.91 38.59 -12.94
N GLY A 6 -33.78 37.77 -13.51
CA GLY A 6 -34.79 38.20 -14.49
C GLY A 6 -36.26 38.23 -13.98
N ILE A 7 -36.52 37.77 -12.76
CA ILE A 7 -37.89 37.70 -12.21
C ILE A 7 -38.23 39.02 -11.54
N TYR A 8 -39.18 39.76 -12.12
CA TYR A 8 -39.56 41.12 -11.70
C TYR A 8 -38.36 42.07 -11.58
N TYR A 9 -37.54 42.14 -12.63
CA TYR A 9 -36.35 42.98 -12.67
C TYR A 9 -36.66 44.43 -12.23
N ASN A 10 -35.80 45.06 -11.45
CA ASN A 10 -35.98 46.33 -10.77
C ASN A 10 -37.22 46.40 -9.84
N SER A 11 -37.71 45.26 -9.38
CA SER A 11 -38.97 45.14 -8.64
C SER A 11 -40.19 45.68 -9.42
N ASP A 12 -40.09 45.74 -10.74
CA ASP A 12 -41.18 46.25 -11.62
C ASP A 12 -42.18 45.13 -11.94
N THR A 13 -43.40 45.34 -11.54
CA THR A 13 -44.53 44.40 -11.78
C THR A 13 -45.46 44.87 -12.92
N SER A 14 -45.09 45.97 -13.63
CA SER A 14 -45.92 46.54 -14.70
C SER A 14 -45.91 45.71 -15.97
N PHE A 15 -44.90 44.89 -16.19
CA PHE A 15 -44.76 44.03 -17.37
C PHE A 15 -45.53 42.72 -17.30
N GLY A 16 -46.31 42.49 -16.24
CA GLY A 16 -47.10 41.27 -16.08
C GLY A 16 -46.76 40.49 -14.81
N SER A 17 -47.18 39.23 -14.78
CA SER A 17 -46.93 38.32 -13.66
C SER A 17 -46.25 37.06 -14.14
N PHE A 18 -45.35 36.57 -13.33
CA PHE A 18 -44.76 35.24 -13.50
C PHE A 18 -45.63 34.17 -12.83
N ASP A 19 -45.56 32.96 -13.33
CA ASP A 19 -46.26 31.82 -12.74
C ASP A 19 -45.74 31.61 -11.30
N LYS A 20 -46.64 31.67 -10.34
CA LYS A 20 -46.34 31.55 -8.91
C LYS A 20 -45.74 30.19 -8.53
N ASP A 21 -45.94 29.16 -9.34
CA ASP A 21 -45.36 27.83 -9.11
C ASP A 21 -43.87 27.78 -9.47
N ILE A 22 -43.31 28.86 -10.02
CA ILE A 22 -41.85 28.99 -10.20
C ILE A 22 -41.21 29.13 -8.84
N ILE A 23 -40.35 28.14 -8.48
CA ILE A 23 -39.40 28.27 -7.37
C ILE A 23 -38.31 29.23 -7.82
N VAL A 24 -38.12 30.34 -7.10
CA VAL A 24 -37.10 31.33 -7.41
C VAL A 24 -35.82 31.04 -6.61
N SER A 25 -34.74 30.75 -7.33
CA SER A 25 -33.40 30.60 -6.78
C SER A 25 -32.78 31.98 -6.57
N MET A 26 -32.72 32.41 -5.31
CA MET A 26 -32.14 33.71 -4.92
C MET A 26 -30.61 33.61 -4.86
N LEU A 27 -29.97 33.87 -6.00
CA LEU A 27 -28.54 33.80 -6.12
C LEU A 27 -27.84 35.10 -5.67
N THR A 28 -28.44 36.26 -5.94
CA THR A 28 -27.78 37.54 -5.70
C THR A 28 -28.76 38.62 -5.25
N GLY A 29 -28.23 39.61 -4.49
CA GLY A 29 -28.93 40.86 -4.23
C GLY A 29 -28.72 41.95 -5.29
N GLY A 30 -28.07 41.62 -6.39
CA GLY A 30 -27.66 42.48 -7.47
C GLY A 30 -26.18 42.76 -7.51
N TRP A 31 -25.65 43.08 -8.68
CA TRP A 31 -24.27 43.52 -8.90
C TRP A 31 -24.25 44.93 -9.42
N GLY A 32 -23.11 45.55 -9.58
CA GLY A 32 -23.02 46.92 -10.10
C GLY A 32 -23.84 47.15 -11.35
N GLY A 33 -24.91 47.93 -11.23
CA GLY A 33 -25.87 48.23 -12.32
C GLY A 33 -26.97 47.19 -12.54
N TYR A 34 -26.98 46.10 -11.75
CA TYR A 34 -28.04 45.06 -11.77
C TYR A 34 -28.93 45.19 -10.56
N ASP A 35 -30.20 45.60 -10.74
CA ASP A 35 -31.17 45.70 -9.67
C ASP A 35 -32.22 44.59 -9.80
N VAL A 36 -32.13 43.59 -8.95
CA VAL A 36 -33.03 42.43 -8.92
C VAL A 36 -34.21 42.71 -7.97
N ALA A 37 -35.31 41.95 -8.13
CA ALA A 37 -36.43 42.03 -7.20
C ALA A 37 -35.99 41.62 -5.79
N SER A 38 -36.58 42.27 -4.76
CA SER A 38 -36.34 41.81 -3.39
C SER A 38 -37.00 40.46 -3.15
N SER A 39 -36.34 39.65 -2.30
CA SER A 39 -36.91 38.37 -1.92
C SER A 39 -38.26 38.51 -1.22
N LYS A 40 -38.49 39.64 -0.53
CA LYS A 40 -39.76 39.99 0.07
C LYS A 40 -40.85 40.11 -1.00
N LEU A 41 -40.61 40.89 -2.07
CA LEU A 41 -41.56 41.06 -3.17
C LEU A 41 -41.89 39.70 -3.82
N LEU A 42 -40.89 38.85 -4.04
CA LEU A 42 -41.09 37.54 -4.64
C LEU A 42 -42.00 36.65 -3.79
N VAL A 43 -41.83 36.65 -2.47
CA VAL A 43 -42.74 35.96 -1.53
C VAL A 43 -44.15 36.55 -1.55
N GLU A 44 -44.29 37.88 -1.56
CA GLU A 44 -45.56 38.57 -1.66
C GLU A 44 -46.29 38.22 -2.99
N LYS A 45 -45.56 37.92 -4.05
CA LYS A 45 -46.09 37.42 -5.32
C LYS A 45 -46.45 35.93 -5.33
N GLY A 46 -46.18 35.24 -4.24
CA GLY A 46 -46.51 33.82 -4.03
C GLY A 46 -45.45 32.83 -4.46
N HIS A 47 -44.23 33.29 -4.79
CA HIS A 47 -43.14 32.40 -5.14
C HIS A 47 -42.49 31.75 -3.92
N GLN A 48 -42.12 30.49 -4.05
CA GLN A 48 -41.22 29.84 -3.09
C GLN A 48 -39.76 30.23 -3.36
N ILE A 49 -39.01 30.46 -2.30
CA ILE A 49 -37.60 30.89 -2.38
C ILE A 49 -36.69 29.70 -2.05
N LEU A 50 -35.74 29.43 -2.95
CA LEU A 50 -34.54 28.61 -2.67
C LEU A 50 -33.38 29.56 -2.49
N ASN A 51 -32.74 29.54 -1.33
CA ASN A 51 -31.60 30.40 -1.08
C ASN A 51 -30.34 29.83 -1.74
N THR A 52 -29.80 30.53 -2.74
CA THR A 52 -28.63 30.11 -3.52
C THR A 52 -27.52 31.18 -3.43
N ASN A 53 -27.39 31.81 -2.29
CA ASN A 53 -26.53 32.97 -2.07
C ASN A 53 -25.16 32.84 -2.74
N ASP A 54 -24.80 33.84 -3.58
CA ASP A 54 -23.56 33.83 -4.35
C ASP A 54 -22.29 33.94 -3.46
N ALA A 55 -22.44 34.31 -2.20
CA ALA A 55 -21.35 34.20 -1.23
C ALA A 55 -20.82 32.78 -1.04
N TRP A 56 -21.60 31.75 -1.39
CA TRP A 56 -21.23 30.35 -1.27
C TRP A 56 -20.68 29.74 -2.56
N TYR A 57 -20.47 30.55 -3.59
CA TYR A 57 -20.06 30.05 -4.90
C TYR A 57 -18.58 29.68 -4.93
N TYR A 58 -18.31 28.65 -5.70
CA TYR A 58 -16.98 28.24 -6.08
C TYR A 58 -16.91 27.99 -7.58
N VAL A 59 -15.98 28.65 -8.27
CA VAL A 59 -15.68 28.36 -9.67
C VAL A 59 -14.55 27.33 -9.72
N LEU A 60 -14.83 26.18 -10.34
CA LEU A 60 -13.89 25.07 -10.45
C LEU A 60 -12.56 25.51 -11.05
N GLY A 61 -11.46 25.17 -10.37
CA GLY A 61 -10.10 25.53 -10.78
C GLY A 61 -9.60 26.84 -10.19
N ARG A 62 -10.41 27.67 -9.55
CA ARG A 62 -10.00 28.87 -8.80
C ARG A 62 -9.76 28.50 -7.34
N ASN A 63 -8.56 28.02 -7.03
CA ASN A 63 -8.30 27.34 -5.75
C ASN A 63 -7.82 28.27 -4.62
N ALA A 64 -7.36 29.49 -4.94
CA ALA A 64 -6.79 30.44 -3.97
C ALA A 64 -7.09 31.89 -4.37
N ASP A 65 -6.82 32.81 -3.43
CA ASP A 65 -6.91 34.25 -3.69
C ASP A 65 -6.01 34.67 -4.87
N GLY A 66 -6.52 35.64 -5.64
CA GLY A 66 -5.85 36.11 -6.86
C GLY A 66 -6.22 35.34 -8.14
N GLN A 67 -6.96 34.23 -8.06
CA GLN A 67 -7.42 33.46 -9.22
C GLN A 67 -8.78 33.92 -9.77
N GLY A 68 -9.27 35.07 -9.34
CA GLY A 68 -10.54 35.65 -9.76
C GLY A 68 -11.67 35.49 -8.73
N TRP A 69 -12.85 36.02 -9.09
CA TRP A 69 -14.04 35.95 -8.24
C TRP A 69 -14.51 34.52 -8.02
N TYR A 70 -15.12 34.27 -6.86
CA TYR A 70 -15.66 32.96 -6.46
C TYR A 70 -14.59 31.86 -6.41
N ASN A 71 -13.38 32.21 -5.94
CA ASN A 71 -12.39 31.20 -5.63
C ASN A 71 -12.77 30.38 -4.37
N LEU A 72 -12.09 29.27 -4.13
CA LEU A 72 -12.42 28.36 -3.02
C LEU A 72 -12.39 29.06 -1.66
N ASP A 73 -11.39 29.91 -1.41
CA ASP A 73 -11.25 30.59 -0.13
C ASP A 73 -12.37 31.60 0.09
N GLN A 74 -12.80 32.33 -0.96
CA GLN A 74 -13.97 33.20 -0.91
C GLN A 74 -15.25 32.42 -0.61
N GLY A 75 -15.47 31.29 -1.28
CA GLY A 75 -16.62 30.42 -1.02
C GLY A 75 -16.65 29.88 0.41
N LEU A 76 -15.51 29.42 0.94
CA LEU A 76 -15.41 28.94 2.32
C LEU A 76 -15.65 30.07 3.35
N ASN A 77 -15.09 31.26 3.12
CA ASN A 77 -15.32 32.44 3.96
C ASN A 77 -16.79 32.93 3.86
N GLY A 78 -17.38 32.92 2.67
CA GLY A 78 -18.78 33.25 2.46
C GLY A 78 -19.70 32.34 3.25
N ILE A 79 -19.49 31.03 3.19
CA ILE A 79 -20.24 30.03 3.96
C ILE A 79 -20.14 30.31 5.47
N LYS A 80 -18.96 30.64 5.96
CA LYS A 80 -18.73 30.93 7.39
C LYS A 80 -19.51 32.18 7.86
N ASN A 81 -19.60 33.20 7.00
CA ASN A 81 -20.13 34.51 7.38
C ASN A 81 -21.59 34.73 6.96
N THR A 82 -22.13 33.87 6.11
CA THR A 82 -23.47 33.99 5.53
C THR A 82 -24.24 32.69 5.79
N PRO A 83 -25.06 32.60 6.84
CA PRO A 83 -25.82 31.38 7.17
C PRO A 83 -26.90 31.10 6.12
N ILE A 84 -27.40 29.87 6.08
CA ILE A 84 -28.46 29.41 5.14
C ILE A 84 -29.74 30.27 5.23
N THR A 85 -29.96 30.92 6.36
CA THR A 85 -31.09 31.83 6.60
C THR A 85 -30.91 33.21 5.97
N ALA A 86 -29.68 33.55 5.55
CA ALA A 86 -29.39 34.84 4.94
C ALA A 86 -29.76 34.86 3.46
N VAL A 87 -31.04 35.09 3.19
CA VAL A 87 -31.57 35.20 1.81
C VAL A 87 -31.17 36.58 1.23
N PRO A 88 -30.55 36.61 0.02
CA PRO A 88 -30.15 37.89 -0.61
C PRO A 88 -31.32 38.84 -0.77
N LYS A 89 -31.04 40.14 -0.64
CA LYS A 89 -32.02 41.27 -0.82
C LYS A 89 -33.32 41.09 -0.03
N SER A 90 -33.17 40.69 1.25
CA SER A 90 -34.32 40.51 2.16
C SER A 90 -34.91 41.82 2.66
N ASP A 91 -34.21 42.96 2.47
CA ASP A 91 -34.59 44.29 2.93
C ASP A 91 -34.93 44.34 4.44
N GLY A 92 -34.18 43.53 5.23
CA GLY A 92 -34.36 43.39 6.67
C GLY A 92 -35.56 42.52 7.09
N ALA A 93 -36.26 41.89 6.15
CA ALA A 93 -37.34 40.96 6.45
C ALA A 93 -36.80 39.52 6.69
N THR A 94 -37.49 38.76 7.54
CA THR A 94 -37.30 37.31 7.59
C THR A 94 -38.00 36.66 6.42
N ILE A 95 -37.27 36.08 5.49
CA ILE A 95 -37.79 35.49 4.29
C ILE A 95 -38.01 33.98 4.50
N PRO A 96 -39.23 33.48 4.31
CA PRO A 96 -39.46 32.03 4.27
C PRO A 96 -38.76 31.45 3.05
N PHE A 97 -37.99 30.38 3.24
CA PHE A 97 -37.27 29.70 2.18
C PHE A 97 -37.43 28.18 2.32
N ILE A 98 -37.38 27.47 1.20
CA ILE A 98 -37.58 26.01 1.16
C ILE A 98 -36.28 25.22 1.37
N GLY A 99 -35.13 25.89 1.30
CA GLY A 99 -33.81 25.27 1.49
C GLY A 99 -32.68 26.16 1.00
N GLY A 100 -31.47 25.68 1.12
CA GLY A 100 -30.25 26.33 0.61
C GLY A 100 -29.53 25.47 -0.43
N MET A 101 -28.91 26.13 -1.41
CA MET A 101 -28.11 25.48 -2.44
C MET A 101 -26.74 26.11 -2.54
N VAL A 102 -25.69 25.35 -2.20
CA VAL A 102 -24.29 25.71 -2.50
C VAL A 102 -23.99 25.33 -3.95
N ALA A 103 -23.30 26.20 -4.69
CA ALA A 103 -23.07 25.98 -6.11
C ALA A 103 -21.58 25.97 -6.48
N ALA A 104 -21.22 25.00 -7.32
CA ALA A 104 -19.92 24.95 -7.98
C ALA A 104 -20.12 25.17 -9.48
N TRP A 105 -19.47 26.19 -10.03
CA TRP A 105 -19.61 26.62 -11.42
C TRP A 105 -18.39 26.22 -12.24
N ALA A 106 -18.59 25.93 -13.51
CA ALA A 106 -17.53 25.53 -14.44
C ALA A 106 -17.32 26.58 -15.53
N ASP A 107 -17.06 27.84 -15.12
CA ASP A 107 -16.84 28.97 -16.04
C ASP A 107 -15.66 28.75 -16.99
N THR A 108 -14.72 27.91 -16.59
CA THR A 108 -13.58 27.52 -17.40
C THR A 108 -13.61 26.01 -17.60
N PRO A 109 -14.22 25.50 -18.69
CA PRO A 109 -14.41 24.06 -18.92
C PRO A 109 -13.12 23.24 -18.95
N SER A 110 -12.00 23.88 -19.31
CA SER A 110 -10.66 23.26 -19.33
C SER A 110 -9.93 23.27 -17.97
N ALA A 111 -10.50 23.92 -16.95
CA ALA A 111 -9.90 23.97 -15.63
C ALA A 111 -9.85 22.56 -15.01
N ARG A 112 -8.71 22.22 -14.40
CA ARG A 112 -8.57 20.94 -13.69
C ARG A 112 -9.53 20.88 -12.50
N TYR A 113 -10.35 19.86 -12.49
CA TYR A 113 -11.27 19.56 -11.40
C TYR A 113 -10.54 18.81 -10.28
N SER A 114 -10.72 19.27 -9.05
CA SER A 114 -10.27 18.56 -7.84
C SER A 114 -11.47 18.17 -6.98
N PRO A 115 -11.81 16.88 -6.89
CA PRO A 115 -12.89 16.40 -6.02
C PRO A 115 -12.73 16.85 -4.56
N SER A 116 -11.48 16.91 -4.07
CA SER A 116 -11.18 17.32 -2.69
C SER A 116 -11.63 18.75 -2.38
N HIS A 117 -11.51 19.68 -3.34
CA HIS A 117 -11.93 21.06 -3.17
C HIS A 117 -13.46 21.18 -3.11
N LEU A 118 -14.14 20.46 -4.00
CA LEU A 118 -15.60 20.41 -3.98
C LEU A 118 -16.12 19.79 -2.67
N PHE A 119 -15.57 18.66 -2.25
CA PHE A 119 -15.93 18.02 -0.99
C PHE A 119 -15.62 18.87 0.24
N LYS A 120 -14.54 19.66 0.18
CA LYS A 120 -14.20 20.63 1.23
C LYS A 120 -15.30 21.71 1.33
N LEU A 121 -15.74 22.26 0.19
CA LEU A 121 -16.83 23.24 0.15
C LEU A 121 -18.14 22.68 0.70
N MET A 122 -18.55 21.49 0.22
CA MET A 122 -19.79 20.83 0.64
C MET A 122 -19.79 20.53 2.14
N ARG A 123 -18.68 20.00 2.66
CA ARG A 123 -18.52 19.72 4.10
C ARG A 123 -18.57 20.99 4.93
N HIS A 124 -17.94 22.05 4.44
CA HIS A 124 -17.95 23.35 5.15
C HIS A 124 -19.36 23.94 5.22
N PHE A 125 -20.12 23.85 4.12
CA PHE A 125 -21.51 24.29 4.08
C PHE A 125 -22.40 23.50 5.05
N ALA A 126 -22.29 22.19 5.05
CA ALA A 126 -23.04 21.33 5.97
C ALA A 126 -22.69 21.60 7.45
N ASN A 127 -21.43 21.82 7.75
CA ASN A 127 -20.99 22.12 9.13
C ASN A 127 -21.46 23.50 9.60
N ALA A 128 -21.36 24.51 8.73
CA ALA A 128 -21.78 25.88 9.08
C ALA A 128 -23.31 25.99 9.27
N ASN A 129 -24.07 25.07 8.68
CA ASN A 129 -25.53 25.02 8.72
C ASN A 129 -26.04 23.72 9.37
N ALA A 130 -25.34 23.28 10.40
CA ALA A 130 -25.50 21.94 10.98
C ALA A 130 -26.92 21.62 11.48
N GLU A 131 -27.73 22.61 11.85
CA GLU A 131 -29.12 22.43 12.28
C GLU A 131 -30.05 21.94 11.14
N TYR A 132 -29.67 22.21 9.89
CA TYR A 132 -30.44 21.85 8.68
C TYR A 132 -30.02 20.52 8.07
N PHE A 133 -28.96 19.91 8.55
CA PHE A 133 -28.46 18.63 8.05
C PHE A 133 -28.67 17.53 9.09
N ALA A 134 -29.04 16.34 8.62
CA ALA A 134 -29.12 15.18 9.49
C ALA A 134 -27.74 14.82 10.06
N ALA A 135 -27.74 14.29 11.27
CA ALA A 135 -26.54 13.71 11.88
C ALA A 135 -26.06 12.49 11.08
N ASP A 136 -24.76 12.19 11.17
CA ASP A 136 -24.17 10.99 10.57
C ASP A 136 -24.23 9.81 11.54
N TYR A 137 -25.06 8.82 11.18
CA TYR A 137 -25.22 7.56 11.94
C TYR A 137 -24.33 6.42 11.41
N GLN A 138 -23.68 6.59 10.26
CA GLN A 138 -22.89 5.53 9.64
C GLN A 138 -21.74 5.08 10.55
N SER A 139 -21.11 6.02 11.24
CA SER A 139 -20.04 5.74 12.20
C SER A 139 -20.56 4.93 13.40
N ALA A 140 -21.78 5.18 13.86
CA ALA A 140 -22.41 4.41 14.93
C ALA A 140 -22.72 2.97 14.50
N GLU A 141 -23.24 2.79 13.27
CA GLU A 141 -23.46 1.45 12.70
C GLU A 141 -22.15 0.68 12.54
N GLN A 142 -21.08 1.36 12.17
CA GLN A 142 -19.76 0.75 12.06
C GLN A 142 -19.23 0.34 13.43
N ALA A 143 -19.32 1.20 14.44
CA ALA A 143 -18.89 0.90 15.81
C ALA A 143 -19.63 -0.32 16.41
N LEU A 144 -20.92 -0.48 16.10
CA LEU A 144 -21.69 -1.65 16.54
C LEU A 144 -21.15 -2.97 15.93
N LYS A 145 -20.57 -2.94 14.76
CA LYS A 145 -19.96 -4.12 14.11
C LYS A 145 -18.62 -4.52 14.74
N GLU A 146 -17.99 -3.62 15.48
CA GLU A 146 -16.75 -3.89 16.20
C GLU A 146 -16.96 -4.69 17.50
N ILE A 147 -18.20 -4.86 17.94
CA ILE A 147 -18.53 -5.70 19.09
C ILE A 147 -18.18 -7.16 18.74
N PRO A 148 -17.36 -7.85 19.55
CA PRO A 148 -17.02 -9.25 19.33
C PRO A 148 -18.26 -10.15 19.25
N ALA A 149 -18.30 -11.06 18.28
CA ALA A 149 -19.45 -11.94 18.06
C ALA A 149 -19.68 -12.91 19.24
N ASP A 150 -18.61 -13.36 19.90
CA ASP A 150 -18.67 -14.25 21.05
C ASP A 150 -18.28 -13.55 22.36
N LEU A 151 -19.24 -12.91 22.97
CA LEU A 151 -19.05 -12.24 24.27
C LEU A 151 -18.90 -13.21 25.45
N LYS A 152 -19.15 -14.53 25.30
CA LYS A 152 -18.99 -15.51 26.38
C LYS A 152 -17.51 -15.71 26.76
N ARG A 153 -16.62 -15.32 25.92
CA ARG A 153 -15.16 -15.38 26.17
C ARG A 153 -14.67 -14.31 27.17
N TYR A 154 -15.52 -13.34 27.48
CA TYR A 154 -15.16 -12.21 28.34
C TYR A 154 -15.88 -12.25 29.67
N THR A 155 -15.33 -11.60 30.69
CA THR A 155 -15.93 -11.51 32.02
C THR A 155 -17.27 -10.81 31.96
N THR A 156 -18.20 -11.23 32.85
CA THR A 156 -19.54 -10.65 32.91
C THR A 156 -19.52 -9.15 33.12
N GLU A 157 -18.57 -8.65 33.92
CA GLU A 157 -18.42 -7.23 34.23
C GLU A 157 -18.10 -6.43 32.98
N SER A 158 -17.05 -6.83 32.21
CA SER A 158 -16.65 -6.13 31.01
C SER A 158 -17.71 -6.22 29.90
N VAL A 159 -18.42 -7.35 29.78
CA VAL A 159 -19.54 -7.52 28.84
C VAL A 159 -20.72 -6.62 29.17
N THR A 160 -21.00 -6.41 30.48
CA THR A 160 -22.08 -5.52 30.89
C THR A 160 -21.86 -4.10 30.40
N ALA A 161 -20.65 -3.57 30.52
CA ALA A 161 -20.30 -2.24 30.01
C ALA A 161 -20.52 -2.11 28.50
N VAL A 162 -20.13 -3.14 27.71
CA VAL A 162 -20.37 -3.17 26.27
C VAL A 162 -21.87 -3.16 25.94
N LYS A 163 -22.67 -3.98 26.64
CA LYS A 163 -24.12 -4.03 26.41
C LYS A 163 -24.84 -2.74 26.79
N GLU A 164 -24.39 -2.06 27.83
CA GLU A 164 -24.91 -0.74 28.20
C GLU A 164 -24.59 0.32 27.15
N ALA A 165 -23.35 0.34 26.64
CA ALA A 165 -22.92 1.25 25.58
C ALA A 165 -23.61 0.95 24.23
N GLU A 166 -23.78 -0.33 23.87
CA GLU A 166 -24.56 -0.77 22.70
C GLU A 166 -26.00 -0.27 22.80
N LYS A 167 -26.65 -0.48 23.96
CA LYS A 167 -28.01 -0.01 24.21
C LYS A 167 -28.12 1.51 24.07
N ALA A 168 -27.14 2.26 24.54
CA ALA A 168 -27.12 3.71 24.41
C ALA A 168 -27.11 4.15 22.95
N ILE A 169 -26.28 3.53 22.09
CA ILE A 169 -26.28 3.80 20.64
C ILE A 169 -27.61 3.44 19.99
N ARG A 170 -28.16 2.27 20.28
CA ARG A 170 -29.43 1.80 19.70
C ARG A 170 -30.65 2.62 20.14
N SER A 171 -30.54 3.36 21.26
CA SER A 171 -31.58 4.25 21.77
C SER A 171 -31.43 5.71 21.31
N LEU A 172 -30.47 6.04 20.50
CA LEU A 172 -30.33 7.39 19.93
C LEU A 172 -31.58 7.76 19.10
N ASP A 173 -32.00 9.02 19.22
CA ASP A 173 -33.06 9.54 18.35
C ASP A 173 -32.61 9.54 16.89
N SER A 174 -33.40 8.96 15.99
CA SER A 174 -33.10 8.88 14.57
C SER A 174 -33.20 10.22 13.83
N ASN A 175 -33.67 11.27 14.50
CA ASN A 175 -33.91 12.60 13.90
C ASN A 175 -32.93 13.67 14.41
N LEU A 176 -31.79 13.28 14.99
CA LEU A 176 -30.80 14.25 15.40
C LEU A 176 -30.26 15.02 14.21
N SER A 177 -30.07 16.31 14.40
CA SER A 177 -29.37 17.14 13.41
C SER A 177 -27.84 17.03 13.56
N ARG A 178 -27.11 17.48 12.55
CA ARG A 178 -25.65 17.55 12.59
C ARG A 178 -25.10 18.44 13.73
N ALA A 179 -25.89 19.41 14.18
CA ALA A 179 -25.54 20.19 15.37
C ALA A 179 -25.49 19.38 16.66
N GLN A 180 -26.13 18.20 16.65
CA GLN A 180 -26.18 17.26 17.77
C GLN A 180 -25.26 16.05 17.54
N GLN A 181 -24.34 16.10 16.55
CA GLN A 181 -23.41 15.02 16.21
C GLN A 181 -22.60 14.55 17.42
N ASP A 182 -22.19 15.47 18.29
CA ASP A 182 -21.44 15.15 19.51
C ASP A 182 -22.13 14.11 20.40
N THR A 183 -23.48 14.05 20.37
CA THR A 183 -24.24 13.05 21.14
C THR A 183 -23.98 11.63 20.61
N ILE A 184 -23.90 11.50 19.28
CA ILE A 184 -23.59 10.23 18.61
C ILE A 184 -22.12 9.87 18.86
N ASP A 185 -21.22 10.83 18.67
CA ASP A 185 -19.77 10.63 18.82
C ASP A 185 -19.39 10.21 20.24
N GLN A 186 -20.03 10.80 21.26
CA GLN A 186 -19.84 10.39 22.66
C GLN A 186 -20.37 8.97 22.93
N ALA A 187 -21.48 8.58 22.33
CA ALA A 187 -21.99 7.22 22.45
C ALA A 187 -21.06 6.20 21.78
N ILE A 188 -20.51 6.55 20.61
CA ILE A 188 -19.51 5.74 19.91
C ILE A 188 -18.25 5.60 20.77
N ALA A 189 -17.71 6.71 21.30
CA ALA A 189 -16.51 6.70 22.13
C ALA A 189 -16.66 5.79 23.36
N LYS A 190 -17.83 5.83 24.02
CA LYS A 190 -18.13 4.95 25.15
C LYS A 190 -18.18 3.47 24.75
N LEU A 191 -18.73 3.15 23.58
CA LEU A 191 -18.73 1.77 23.09
C LEU A 191 -17.32 1.30 22.78
N GLN A 192 -16.53 2.12 22.07
CA GLN A 192 -15.14 1.80 21.74
C GLN A 192 -14.29 1.61 23.00
N GLU A 193 -14.47 2.47 24.01
CA GLU A 193 -13.83 2.31 25.30
C GLU A 193 -14.25 1.00 25.99
N ALA A 194 -15.54 0.69 26.02
CA ALA A 194 -16.04 -0.55 26.62
C ALA A 194 -15.52 -1.80 25.88
N VAL A 195 -15.46 -1.77 24.55
CA VAL A 195 -14.89 -2.87 23.73
C VAL A 195 -13.40 -3.03 23.97
N SER A 196 -12.65 -1.93 24.05
CA SER A 196 -11.21 -1.97 24.32
C SER A 196 -10.86 -2.49 25.73
N ASN A 197 -11.78 -2.31 26.68
CA ASN A 197 -11.65 -2.76 28.06
C ASN A 197 -12.22 -4.18 28.31
N LEU A 198 -12.62 -4.90 27.26
CA LEU A 198 -13.05 -6.28 27.38
C LEU A 198 -11.92 -7.14 27.98
N THR A 199 -12.23 -7.85 29.04
CA THR A 199 -11.30 -8.70 29.77
C THR A 199 -11.70 -10.16 29.59
N PHE A 200 -10.81 -10.99 29.08
CA PHE A 200 -11.06 -12.42 28.90
C PHE A 200 -11.33 -13.11 30.23
N THR A 201 -12.15 -14.16 30.18
CA THR A 201 -12.21 -15.12 31.30
C THR A 201 -10.86 -15.84 31.42
N PRO A 202 -10.50 -16.41 32.59
CA PRO A 202 -9.23 -17.13 32.75
C PRO A 202 -9.02 -18.23 31.69
N GLU A 203 -10.10 -18.96 31.35
CA GLU A 203 -10.08 -20.02 30.34
C GLU A 203 -9.81 -19.45 28.94
N ALA A 204 -10.52 -18.38 28.56
CA ALA A 204 -10.33 -17.72 27.26
C ALA A 204 -8.95 -17.05 27.15
N GLN A 205 -8.44 -16.49 28.27
CA GLN A 205 -7.09 -15.92 28.30
C GLN A 205 -6.03 -16.99 28.04
N LYS A 206 -6.16 -18.16 28.69
CA LYS A 206 -5.25 -19.28 28.45
C LYS A 206 -5.28 -19.76 26.99
N GLU A 207 -6.47 -19.78 26.39
CA GLU A 207 -6.62 -20.11 24.96
C GLU A 207 -5.95 -19.06 24.08
N GLU A 208 -6.16 -17.76 24.34
CA GLU A 208 -5.53 -16.69 23.55
C GLU A 208 -4.01 -16.69 23.68
N ASP A 209 -3.49 -16.92 24.88
CA ASP A 209 -2.04 -17.01 25.10
C ASP A 209 -1.45 -18.19 24.32
N ALA A 210 -2.11 -19.36 24.33
CA ALA A 210 -1.68 -20.51 23.54
C ALA A 210 -1.77 -20.24 22.02
N LYS A 211 -2.79 -19.55 21.56
CA LYS A 211 -2.90 -19.13 20.14
C LYS A 211 -1.78 -18.17 19.74
N ARG A 212 -1.48 -17.17 20.57
CA ARG A 212 -0.37 -16.23 20.33
C ARG A 212 0.98 -16.95 20.22
N GLU A 213 1.23 -17.93 21.09
CA GLU A 213 2.45 -18.73 21.03
C GLU A 213 2.50 -19.57 19.74
N LEU A 214 1.36 -20.15 19.33
CA LEU A 214 1.26 -20.90 18.09
C LEU A 214 1.47 -19.98 16.87
N GLU A 215 0.90 -18.77 16.88
CA GLU A 215 1.12 -17.78 15.83
C GLU A 215 2.60 -17.42 15.69
N LYS A 216 3.32 -17.22 16.79
CA LYS A 216 4.78 -16.97 16.74
C LYS A 216 5.50 -18.12 16.05
N LEU A 217 5.19 -19.37 16.41
CA LEU A 217 5.81 -20.55 15.82
C LEU A 217 5.43 -20.78 14.35
N ASN A 218 4.25 -20.33 13.93
CA ASN A 218 3.78 -20.39 12.54
C ASN A 218 4.32 -19.26 11.65
N LYS A 219 4.96 -18.25 12.21
CA LYS A 219 5.58 -17.19 11.42
C LYS A 219 6.66 -17.76 10.52
N ASN A 220 6.73 -17.25 9.29
CA ASN A 220 7.81 -17.62 8.38
C ASN A 220 9.16 -17.12 8.92
N LYS A 221 10.14 -17.98 8.90
CA LYS A 221 11.53 -17.71 9.26
C LYS A 221 12.36 -18.00 8.04
N VAL A 222 12.67 -16.95 7.29
CA VAL A 222 13.23 -17.06 5.94
C VAL A 222 14.71 -16.69 5.97
N ILE A 223 15.54 -17.52 5.35
CA ILE A 223 16.93 -17.13 4.98
C ILE A 223 16.94 -16.75 3.51
N SER A 224 17.43 -15.55 3.19
CA SER A 224 17.58 -15.07 1.83
C SER A 224 19.04 -15.05 1.41
N ILE A 225 19.33 -15.60 0.22
CA ILE A 225 20.66 -15.65 -0.39
C ILE A 225 20.61 -14.99 -1.76
N ASP A 226 21.52 -14.04 -1.99
CA ASP A 226 21.71 -13.41 -3.28
C ASP A 226 22.56 -14.29 -4.21
N ALA A 227 21.88 -15.25 -4.83
CA ALA A 227 22.47 -16.15 -5.81
C ALA A 227 22.37 -15.65 -7.26
N GLY A 228 21.92 -14.43 -7.44
CA GLY A 228 21.89 -13.74 -8.74
C GLY A 228 23.18 -13.00 -9.01
N ARG A 229 23.66 -12.19 -8.06
CA ARG A 229 24.96 -11.50 -8.18
C ARG A 229 26.12 -12.48 -8.10
N LYS A 230 26.12 -13.39 -7.12
CA LYS A 230 27.17 -14.39 -6.93
C LYS A 230 26.69 -15.79 -7.28
N TYR A 231 27.54 -16.58 -7.93
CA TYR A 231 27.29 -18.00 -8.14
C TYR A 231 27.52 -18.80 -6.85
N PHE A 232 26.54 -19.59 -6.48
CA PHE A 232 26.61 -20.62 -5.45
C PHE A 232 26.42 -21.99 -6.09
N SER A 233 27.29 -22.94 -5.80
CA SER A 233 27.11 -24.30 -6.27
C SER A 233 25.94 -24.98 -5.57
N LEU A 234 25.39 -26.01 -6.19
CA LEU A 234 24.34 -26.83 -5.60
C LEU A 234 24.72 -27.33 -4.20
N ASP A 235 25.97 -27.78 -4.00
CA ASP A 235 26.43 -28.28 -2.71
C ASP A 235 26.49 -27.18 -1.64
N GLN A 236 26.90 -25.95 -2.01
CA GLN A 236 26.89 -24.81 -1.08
C GLN A 236 25.47 -24.48 -0.65
N LEU A 237 24.53 -24.44 -1.59
CA LEU A 237 23.11 -24.16 -1.30
C LEU A 237 22.48 -25.26 -0.44
N LYS A 238 22.80 -26.54 -0.69
CA LYS A 238 22.34 -27.64 0.16
C LYS A 238 22.83 -27.54 1.59
N ARG A 239 24.08 -27.14 1.82
CA ARG A 239 24.61 -26.93 3.17
C ARG A 239 23.92 -25.77 3.90
N ILE A 240 23.54 -24.70 3.17
CA ILE A 240 22.74 -23.63 3.75
C ILE A 240 21.34 -24.13 4.12
N VAL A 241 20.72 -24.97 3.29
CA VAL A 241 19.43 -25.62 3.58
C VAL A 241 19.53 -26.54 4.80
N ASP A 242 20.60 -27.33 4.92
CA ASP A 242 20.86 -28.17 6.11
C ASP A 242 20.93 -27.34 7.38
N LYS A 243 21.67 -26.22 7.33
CA LYS A 243 21.79 -25.30 8.46
C LYS A 243 20.47 -24.61 8.79
N ALA A 244 19.71 -24.23 7.77
CA ALA A 244 18.37 -23.67 7.95
C ALA A 244 17.42 -24.67 8.64
N SER A 245 17.44 -25.92 8.22
CA SER A 245 16.65 -26.99 8.84
C SER A 245 17.08 -27.26 10.28
N GLU A 246 18.37 -27.35 10.54
CA GLU A 246 18.93 -27.52 11.89
C GLU A 246 18.44 -26.44 12.86
N LEU A 247 18.44 -25.17 12.41
CA LEU A 247 18.08 -24.02 13.22
C LEU A 247 16.57 -23.76 13.31
N GLY A 248 15.75 -24.42 12.49
CA GLY A 248 14.29 -24.25 12.49
C GLY A 248 13.78 -23.09 11.63
N TYR A 249 14.53 -22.71 10.60
CA TYR A 249 13.98 -21.86 9.52
C TYR A 249 12.85 -22.59 8.79
N SER A 250 11.92 -21.84 8.22
CA SER A 250 10.80 -22.39 7.47
C SER A 250 11.05 -22.42 5.96
N ASP A 251 11.80 -21.43 5.44
CA ASP A 251 11.95 -21.21 4.00
C ASP A 251 13.36 -20.71 3.66
N ALA A 252 13.81 -21.07 2.46
CA ALA A 252 14.96 -20.49 1.78
C ALA A 252 14.50 -19.65 0.60
N HIS A 253 14.79 -18.37 0.62
CA HIS A 253 14.56 -17.42 -0.47
C HIS A 253 15.83 -17.29 -1.29
N LEU A 254 15.78 -17.59 -2.57
CA LEU A 254 16.92 -17.45 -3.47
C LEU A 254 16.64 -16.40 -4.55
N LEU A 255 17.43 -15.32 -4.53
CA LEU A 255 17.47 -14.38 -5.65
C LEU A 255 18.31 -15.02 -6.77
N LEU A 256 17.66 -15.72 -7.68
CA LEU A 256 18.28 -16.38 -8.84
C LEU A 256 18.55 -15.38 -9.97
N GLY A 257 17.77 -14.29 -10.00
CA GLY A 257 17.96 -13.11 -10.84
C GLY A 257 18.01 -11.84 -9.97
N ASN A 258 19.19 -11.23 -9.87
CA ASN A 258 19.45 -9.97 -9.17
C ASN A 258 20.74 -9.40 -9.73
N ASP A 259 20.68 -8.37 -10.53
CA ASP A 259 21.72 -7.86 -11.44
C ASP A 259 22.21 -8.95 -12.42
N GLY A 260 22.78 -10.04 -11.95
CA GLY A 260 23.01 -11.24 -12.74
C GLY A 260 21.78 -12.14 -12.83
N LEU A 261 21.77 -13.07 -13.76
CA LEU A 261 20.76 -14.14 -13.84
C LEU A 261 21.47 -15.49 -13.88
N ARG A 262 21.49 -16.19 -12.75
CA ARG A 262 22.32 -17.39 -12.55
C ARG A 262 21.53 -18.68 -12.42
N PHE A 263 20.39 -18.71 -13.07
CA PHE A 263 19.59 -19.92 -13.28
C PHE A 263 19.06 -19.94 -14.71
N LEU A 264 19.40 -20.97 -15.46
CA LEU A 264 18.93 -21.15 -16.83
C LEU A 264 18.10 -22.43 -16.95
N LEU A 265 16.91 -22.29 -17.53
CA LEU A 265 16.04 -23.42 -17.86
C LEU A 265 16.59 -24.19 -19.09
N ASP A 266 16.23 -25.45 -19.22
CA ASP A 266 16.64 -26.29 -20.37
C ASP A 266 16.14 -25.69 -21.68
N ASP A 267 14.92 -25.15 -21.70
CA ASP A 267 14.40 -24.36 -22.80
C ASP A 267 14.20 -22.90 -22.36
N MET A 268 14.96 -21.99 -22.94
CA MET A 268 14.87 -20.55 -22.76
C MET A 268 14.25 -19.84 -23.98
N THR A 269 13.50 -20.55 -24.82
CA THR A 269 12.76 -19.92 -25.92
C THR A 269 11.79 -18.88 -25.37
N ILE A 270 11.88 -17.63 -25.83
CA ILE A 270 11.00 -16.53 -25.43
C ILE A 270 10.22 -16.05 -26.63
N THR A 271 8.90 -15.96 -26.51
CA THR A 271 8.04 -15.34 -27.50
C THR A 271 7.39 -14.10 -26.88
N ALA A 272 7.69 -12.93 -27.41
CA ALA A 272 7.19 -11.65 -26.95
C ALA A 272 7.02 -10.68 -28.13
N ASN A 273 5.99 -9.85 -28.08
CA ASN A 273 5.72 -8.80 -29.08
C ASN A 273 5.73 -9.32 -30.55
N GLY A 274 5.22 -10.54 -30.75
CA GLY A 274 5.16 -11.18 -32.09
C GLY A 274 6.49 -11.72 -32.61
N LYS A 275 7.57 -11.70 -31.80
CA LYS A 275 8.89 -12.22 -32.13
C LYS A 275 9.26 -13.39 -31.22
N THR A 276 9.89 -14.40 -31.79
CA THR A 276 10.43 -15.54 -31.05
C THR A 276 11.95 -15.50 -31.04
N TYR A 277 12.53 -15.59 -29.86
CA TYR A 277 13.96 -15.66 -29.61
C TYR A 277 14.30 -17.12 -29.27
N ALA A 278 15.25 -17.70 -29.99
CA ALA A 278 15.63 -19.09 -29.80
C ALA A 278 16.31 -19.33 -28.45
N SER A 279 16.12 -20.51 -27.88
CA SER A 279 16.62 -20.87 -26.55
C SER A 279 18.13 -20.61 -26.39
N ASP A 280 18.93 -21.08 -27.35
CA ASP A 280 20.39 -20.94 -27.28
C ASP A 280 20.83 -19.46 -27.39
N ASP A 281 20.14 -18.66 -28.20
CA ASP A 281 20.43 -17.23 -28.31
C ASP A 281 20.15 -16.51 -27.00
N VAL A 282 19.01 -16.82 -26.34
CA VAL A 282 18.64 -16.25 -25.04
C VAL A 282 19.63 -16.68 -23.96
N LYS A 283 19.97 -17.97 -23.86
CA LYS A 283 20.98 -18.47 -22.91
C LYS A 283 22.32 -17.77 -23.07
N ASN A 284 22.82 -17.75 -24.30
CA ASN A 284 24.11 -17.13 -24.62
C ASN A 284 24.12 -15.63 -24.29
N ALA A 285 23.03 -14.93 -24.61
CA ALA A 285 22.89 -13.51 -24.32
C ALA A 285 22.91 -13.24 -22.80
N ILE A 286 22.18 -14.02 -22.01
CA ILE A 286 22.15 -13.92 -20.53
C ILE A 286 23.52 -14.23 -19.93
N ILE A 287 24.19 -15.29 -20.36
CA ILE A 287 25.54 -15.64 -19.88
C ILE A 287 26.52 -14.52 -20.18
N GLN A 288 26.48 -13.93 -21.37
CA GLN A 288 27.34 -12.79 -21.73
C GLN A 288 27.00 -11.55 -20.91
N GLY A 289 25.72 -11.29 -20.66
CA GLY A 289 25.27 -10.19 -19.81
C GLY A 289 25.77 -10.34 -18.36
N THR A 290 25.64 -11.53 -17.79
CA THR A 290 26.13 -11.83 -16.43
C THR A 290 27.65 -11.65 -16.36
N LYS A 291 28.42 -12.17 -17.33
CA LYS A 291 29.88 -12.00 -17.38
C LYS A 291 30.31 -10.56 -17.55
N ALA A 292 29.54 -9.74 -18.28
CA ALA A 292 29.88 -8.34 -18.49
C ALA A 292 29.85 -7.51 -17.19
N TYR A 293 29.01 -7.88 -16.24
CA TYR A 293 28.83 -7.14 -14.98
C TYR A 293 29.44 -7.83 -13.77
N TYR A 294 29.46 -9.16 -13.74
CA TYR A 294 29.91 -9.95 -12.60
C TYR A 294 30.82 -11.08 -13.07
N ASP A 295 32.13 -10.78 -13.15
CA ASP A 295 33.15 -11.79 -13.44
C ASP A 295 33.39 -12.68 -12.22
N ASP A 296 32.43 -13.60 -11.98
CA ASP A 296 32.51 -14.55 -10.88
C ASP A 296 33.24 -15.82 -11.33
N PRO A 297 34.41 -16.13 -10.75
CA PRO A 297 35.21 -17.30 -11.14
C PRO A 297 34.57 -18.64 -10.79
N ASN A 298 33.55 -18.66 -9.92
CA ASN A 298 32.94 -19.89 -9.43
C ASN A 298 31.89 -20.51 -10.38
N GLY A 299 31.52 -19.79 -11.44
CA GLY A 299 30.59 -20.26 -12.46
C GLY A 299 29.60 -19.19 -12.91
N THR A 300 28.74 -19.52 -13.92
CA THR A 300 27.82 -18.57 -14.52
C THR A 300 26.37 -18.75 -14.07
N SER A 301 25.89 -19.99 -13.97
CA SER A 301 24.48 -20.29 -13.65
C SER A 301 24.32 -21.71 -13.15
N LEU A 302 23.27 -21.94 -12.38
CA LEU A 302 22.72 -23.25 -12.09
C LEU A 302 21.92 -23.76 -13.28
N THR A 303 21.95 -25.06 -13.51
CA THR A 303 21.11 -25.76 -14.48
C THR A 303 19.71 -26.02 -13.92
N GLN A 304 18.76 -26.31 -14.78
CA GLN A 304 17.41 -26.71 -14.36
C GLN A 304 17.43 -27.97 -13.50
N ALA A 305 18.29 -28.95 -13.81
CA ALA A 305 18.44 -30.17 -13.03
C ALA A 305 18.93 -29.85 -11.60
N GLU A 306 19.95 -29.00 -11.45
CA GLU A 306 20.48 -28.61 -10.14
C GLU A 306 19.44 -27.86 -9.27
N VAL A 307 18.67 -26.95 -9.86
CA VAL A 307 17.63 -26.24 -9.12
C VAL A 307 16.46 -27.18 -8.76
N THR A 308 16.08 -28.10 -9.65
CA THR A 308 15.09 -29.14 -9.33
C THR A 308 15.54 -29.98 -8.14
N GLU A 309 16.79 -30.48 -8.18
CA GLU A 309 17.39 -31.26 -7.10
C GLU A 309 17.45 -30.48 -5.78
N LEU A 310 17.80 -29.18 -5.83
CA LEU A 310 17.82 -28.32 -4.64
C LEU A 310 16.43 -28.16 -4.02
N ILE A 311 15.40 -27.98 -4.84
CA ILE A 311 14.00 -27.84 -4.36
C ILE A 311 13.54 -29.14 -3.68
N GLU A 312 13.78 -30.29 -4.30
CA GLU A 312 13.45 -31.60 -3.73
C GLU A 312 14.21 -31.84 -2.43
N TYR A 313 15.51 -31.48 -2.41
CA TYR A 313 16.33 -31.56 -1.21
C TYR A 313 15.78 -30.65 -0.09
N SER A 314 15.48 -29.40 -0.38
CA SER A 314 14.89 -28.45 0.58
C SER A 314 13.60 -29.00 1.17
N LYS A 315 12.71 -29.52 0.32
CA LYS A 315 11.45 -30.14 0.74
C LYS A 315 11.69 -31.35 1.66
N SER A 316 12.70 -32.19 1.37
CA SER A 316 13.07 -33.34 2.21
C SER A 316 13.57 -32.94 3.59
N LYS A 317 14.08 -31.72 3.73
CA LYS A 317 14.53 -31.09 4.98
C LYS A 317 13.45 -30.26 5.69
N GLY A 318 12.22 -30.21 5.13
CA GLY A 318 11.13 -29.40 5.65
C GLY A 318 11.30 -27.90 5.41
N ILE A 319 12.14 -27.50 4.45
CA ILE A 319 12.40 -26.11 4.08
C ILE A 319 11.63 -25.77 2.80
N GLY A 320 10.76 -24.77 2.86
CA GLY A 320 10.10 -24.20 1.68
C GLY A 320 11.10 -23.48 0.78
N PHE A 321 10.78 -23.38 -0.51
CA PHE A 321 11.63 -22.70 -1.49
C PHE A 321 10.90 -21.49 -2.06
N ILE A 322 11.51 -20.31 -1.96
CA ILE A 322 10.96 -19.05 -2.49
C ILE A 322 11.93 -18.53 -3.57
N PRO A 323 11.61 -18.70 -4.86
CA PRO A 323 12.44 -18.15 -5.94
C PRO A 323 12.20 -16.65 -6.10
N ALA A 324 13.28 -15.93 -6.49
CA ALA A 324 13.19 -14.54 -6.86
C ALA A 324 13.93 -14.26 -8.19
N ILE A 325 13.24 -13.57 -9.09
CA ILE A 325 13.80 -12.97 -10.30
C ILE A 325 13.44 -11.48 -10.27
N ASN A 326 14.41 -10.66 -9.92
CA ASN A 326 14.21 -9.23 -9.77
C ASN A 326 14.00 -8.54 -11.13
N SER A 327 13.10 -7.60 -11.18
CA SER A 327 12.80 -6.74 -12.32
C SER A 327 12.02 -5.52 -11.83
N GLN A 328 12.00 -4.67 -12.58
CA GLN A 328 12.45 -3.65 -13.45
C GLN A 328 13.82 -3.04 -13.07
N GLY A 329 14.17 -3.03 -11.78
CA GLY A 329 15.51 -2.76 -11.28
C GLY A 329 16.36 -4.03 -11.22
N HIS A 330 17.64 -3.91 -10.90
CA HIS A 330 18.57 -5.04 -10.76
C HIS A 330 18.58 -6.02 -11.96
N MET A 331 18.52 -5.47 -13.17
CA MET A 331 18.43 -6.22 -14.43
C MET A 331 19.69 -6.15 -15.30
N ASP A 332 20.84 -5.80 -14.75
CA ASP A 332 22.08 -5.54 -15.52
C ASP A 332 22.34 -6.58 -16.60
N ALA A 333 22.41 -7.84 -16.24
CA ALA A 333 22.67 -8.92 -17.19
C ALA A 333 21.55 -9.07 -18.22
N MET A 334 20.29 -8.88 -17.82
CA MET A 334 19.15 -8.99 -18.73
C MET A 334 19.08 -7.82 -19.71
N LEU A 335 19.43 -6.61 -19.28
CA LEU A 335 19.49 -5.44 -20.17
C LEU A 335 20.55 -5.61 -21.26
N VAL A 336 21.74 -6.10 -20.90
CA VAL A 336 22.77 -6.45 -21.87
C VAL A 336 22.32 -7.60 -22.79
N ALA A 337 21.64 -8.61 -22.23
CA ALA A 337 21.09 -9.70 -23.03
C ALA A 337 20.06 -9.20 -24.05
N MET A 338 19.19 -8.28 -23.68
CA MET A 338 18.22 -7.67 -24.58
C MET A 338 18.89 -6.94 -25.74
N GLU A 339 19.94 -6.17 -25.49
CA GLU A 339 20.70 -5.50 -26.55
C GLU A 339 21.33 -6.51 -27.53
N LYS A 340 21.86 -7.62 -27.01
CA LYS A 340 22.42 -8.71 -27.86
C LYS A 340 21.35 -9.42 -28.67
N LEU A 341 20.12 -9.48 -28.16
CA LEU A 341 18.93 -9.98 -28.86
C LEU A 341 18.28 -8.92 -29.77
N VAL A 342 18.94 -7.76 -29.95
CA VAL A 342 18.53 -6.67 -30.84
C VAL A 342 17.25 -5.94 -30.33
N ILE A 343 16.95 -5.99 -29.03
CA ILE A 343 15.99 -5.11 -28.38
C ILE A 343 16.71 -3.78 -28.16
N LYS A 344 16.18 -2.70 -28.75
CA LYS A 344 16.86 -1.40 -28.74
C LYS A 344 16.51 -0.60 -27.50
N ASN A 345 17.53 0.03 -26.90
CA ASN A 345 17.38 0.95 -25.77
C ASN A 345 16.47 0.39 -24.65
N PRO A 346 16.78 -0.79 -24.10
CA PRO A 346 15.94 -1.38 -23.08
C PRO A 346 16.04 -0.69 -21.72
N GLN A 347 17.06 0.19 -21.54
CA GLN A 347 17.38 0.84 -20.29
C GLN A 347 16.58 2.12 -20.06
N ALA A 348 16.18 2.38 -18.82
CA ALA A 348 15.68 3.67 -18.40
C ALA A 348 16.74 4.76 -18.60
N ASN A 349 16.30 5.94 -19.05
CA ASN A 349 17.18 7.07 -19.32
C ASN A 349 16.59 8.34 -18.73
N PHE A 350 17.21 8.82 -17.66
CA PHE A 350 16.82 10.07 -16.97
C PHE A 350 17.95 11.09 -17.07
N ASP A 351 18.77 11.27 -16.01
CA ASP A 351 19.96 12.13 -16.05
C ASP A 351 21.08 11.46 -16.88
N LYS A 352 21.08 10.13 -16.90
CA LYS A 352 21.92 9.27 -17.74
C LYS A 352 21.21 7.93 -17.97
N VAL A 353 21.74 7.14 -18.89
CA VAL A 353 21.25 5.77 -19.13
C VAL A 353 21.54 4.89 -17.94
N SER A 354 20.50 4.22 -17.41
CA SER A 354 20.64 3.25 -16.34
C SER A 354 21.36 1.98 -16.82
N LYS A 355 22.17 1.40 -15.96
CA LYS A 355 22.74 0.06 -16.20
C LYS A 355 21.90 -1.04 -15.56
N THR A 356 21.05 -0.67 -14.59
CA THR A 356 20.34 -1.63 -13.73
C THR A 356 18.85 -1.69 -14.01
N THR A 357 18.26 -0.68 -14.65
CA THR A 357 16.81 -0.51 -14.70
C THR A 357 16.26 -0.45 -16.12
N MET A 358 15.21 -1.23 -16.34
CA MET A 358 14.47 -1.28 -17.60
C MET A 358 13.60 -0.03 -17.80
N ASP A 359 13.52 0.44 -19.04
CA ASP A 359 12.58 1.47 -19.45
C ASP A 359 11.14 0.92 -19.51
N LEU A 360 10.29 1.40 -18.63
CA LEU A 360 8.88 1.02 -18.58
C LEU A 360 8.04 1.54 -19.77
N GLU A 361 8.57 2.44 -20.58
CA GLU A 361 7.94 2.90 -21.81
C GLU A 361 8.33 2.04 -23.03
N ASN A 362 9.42 1.29 -22.94
CA ASN A 362 9.86 0.40 -24.00
C ASN A 362 9.05 -0.90 -24.00
N GLN A 363 8.01 -0.96 -24.82
CA GLN A 363 7.09 -2.10 -24.87
C GLN A 363 7.78 -3.41 -25.32
N GLU A 364 8.85 -3.33 -26.10
CA GLU A 364 9.62 -4.51 -26.52
C GLU A 364 10.39 -5.09 -25.33
N ALA A 365 11.05 -4.25 -24.53
CA ALA A 365 11.76 -4.66 -23.32
C ALA A 365 10.80 -5.18 -22.24
N VAL A 366 9.71 -4.46 -21.98
CA VAL A 366 8.67 -4.86 -21.03
C VAL A 366 8.05 -6.21 -21.41
N GLY A 367 7.69 -6.38 -22.68
CA GLY A 367 7.10 -7.63 -23.18
C GLY A 367 8.07 -8.80 -23.07
N PHE A 368 9.35 -8.61 -23.42
CA PHE A 368 10.39 -9.64 -23.27
C PHE A 368 10.59 -10.03 -21.81
N THR A 369 10.70 -9.05 -20.90
CA THR A 369 10.89 -9.28 -19.48
C THR A 369 9.72 -10.06 -18.87
N LYS A 370 8.49 -9.66 -19.19
CA LYS A 370 7.28 -10.36 -18.71
C LYS A 370 7.24 -11.82 -19.22
N ALA A 371 7.57 -12.05 -20.47
CA ALA A 371 7.63 -13.40 -21.06
C ALA A 371 8.71 -14.25 -20.38
N LEU A 372 9.89 -13.67 -20.11
CA LEU A 372 10.98 -14.34 -19.41
C LEU A 372 10.58 -14.70 -17.96
N ILE A 373 10.06 -13.75 -17.19
CA ILE A 373 9.61 -13.98 -15.81
C ILE A 373 8.45 -14.99 -15.80
N GLY A 374 7.50 -14.90 -16.73
CA GLY A 374 6.42 -15.83 -16.87
C GLY A 374 6.90 -17.26 -17.07
N LYS A 375 7.96 -17.45 -17.85
CA LYS A 375 8.58 -18.77 -18.06
C LYS A 375 9.18 -19.35 -16.77
N TYR A 376 9.79 -18.53 -15.93
CA TYR A 376 10.24 -18.95 -14.61
C TYR A 376 9.06 -19.23 -13.67
N MET A 377 8.01 -18.42 -13.70
CA MET A 377 6.80 -18.69 -12.93
C MET A 377 6.16 -20.03 -13.33
N ASP A 378 6.14 -20.36 -14.63
CA ASP A 378 5.66 -21.67 -15.13
C ASP A 378 6.47 -22.83 -14.55
N TYR A 379 7.79 -22.68 -14.50
CA TYR A 379 8.68 -23.71 -13.92
C TYR A 379 8.46 -23.88 -12.42
N PHE A 380 8.20 -22.80 -11.68
CA PHE A 380 8.03 -22.84 -10.22
C PHE A 380 6.60 -23.11 -9.74
N ALA A 381 5.60 -23.09 -10.60
CA ALA A 381 4.17 -23.14 -10.26
C ALA A 381 3.77 -24.35 -9.39
N ASP A 382 4.39 -25.52 -9.62
CA ASP A 382 4.17 -26.75 -8.86
C ASP A 382 5.23 -27.02 -7.78
N LYS A 383 6.23 -26.14 -7.64
CA LYS A 383 7.43 -26.31 -6.82
C LYS A 383 7.54 -25.32 -5.67
N SER A 384 6.87 -24.18 -5.79
CA SER A 384 6.88 -23.13 -4.78
C SER A 384 5.46 -22.63 -4.50
N LYS A 385 5.26 -22.03 -3.32
CA LYS A 385 4.02 -21.33 -2.97
C LYS A 385 4.10 -19.84 -3.28
N ILE A 386 5.31 -19.26 -3.29
CA ILE A 386 5.56 -17.82 -3.40
C ILE A 386 6.55 -17.58 -4.54
N PHE A 387 6.35 -16.52 -5.29
CA PHE A 387 7.32 -16.02 -6.28
C PHE A 387 7.59 -14.55 -6.04
N ASN A 388 8.86 -14.20 -5.80
CA ASN A 388 9.30 -12.82 -5.64
C ASN A 388 9.75 -12.25 -6.99
N TYR A 389 9.08 -11.20 -7.46
CA TYR A 389 9.43 -10.52 -8.72
C TYR A 389 10.22 -9.21 -8.52
N GLY A 390 10.65 -8.94 -7.26
CA GLY A 390 11.55 -7.85 -6.91
C GLY A 390 10.88 -6.50 -6.77
N THR A 391 11.15 -5.59 -7.72
CA THR A 391 10.65 -4.20 -7.81
C THR A 391 11.30 -3.20 -6.85
N ASP A 392 12.49 -3.47 -6.34
CA ASP A 392 13.27 -2.54 -5.54
C ASP A 392 14.19 -1.65 -6.40
N GLU A 393 14.64 -0.56 -5.80
CA GLU A 393 15.71 0.35 -6.26
C GLU A 393 15.62 0.83 -7.71
N TYR A 394 14.48 1.39 -8.12
CA TYR A 394 14.28 1.88 -9.48
C TYR A 394 15.26 3.00 -9.87
N ALA A 395 16.08 2.76 -10.88
CA ALA A 395 17.00 3.71 -11.54
C ALA A 395 17.91 4.52 -10.58
N ASN A 396 18.30 3.94 -9.46
CA ASN A 396 19.17 4.60 -8.47
C ASN A 396 20.53 5.01 -9.04
N ASP A 397 21.01 4.30 -10.07
CA ASP A 397 22.27 4.59 -10.76
C ASP A 397 22.13 5.71 -11.82
N ALA A 398 20.93 6.05 -12.24
CA ALA A 398 20.66 6.92 -13.38
C ALA A 398 20.07 8.29 -13.01
N THR A 399 19.85 8.55 -11.72
CA THR A 399 19.27 9.78 -11.21
C THR A 399 20.14 10.39 -10.12
N ASN A 400 20.13 11.72 -10.01
CA ASN A 400 20.76 12.45 -8.90
C ASN A 400 19.82 12.52 -7.67
N ALA A 401 18.58 12.11 -7.85
CA ALA A 401 17.55 11.96 -6.83
C ALA A 401 17.03 10.51 -6.90
N GLN A 402 15.91 10.26 -6.28
CA GLN A 402 15.34 8.92 -6.21
C GLN A 402 14.58 8.58 -7.49
N GLY A 403 14.79 7.39 -8.03
CA GLY A 403 14.11 6.94 -9.24
C GLY A 403 12.58 6.96 -9.12
N TRP A 404 12.03 6.61 -7.95
CA TRP A 404 10.59 6.70 -7.66
C TRP A 404 10.03 8.11 -7.79
N TYR A 405 10.77 9.11 -7.30
CA TYR A 405 10.42 10.52 -7.47
C TYR A 405 10.39 10.90 -8.94
N TYR A 406 11.37 10.44 -9.74
CA TYR A 406 11.41 10.70 -11.18
C TYR A 406 10.23 10.05 -11.91
N LEU A 407 9.84 8.82 -11.56
CA LEU A 407 8.64 8.20 -12.12
C LEU A 407 7.39 9.05 -11.90
N LYS A 408 7.23 9.61 -10.70
CA LYS A 408 6.12 10.54 -10.39
C LYS A 408 6.24 11.85 -11.16
N TRP A 409 7.42 12.44 -11.18
CA TRP A 409 7.68 13.70 -11.86
C TRP A 409 7.39 13.64 -13.36
N TYR A 410 7.78 12.55 -14.02
CA TYR A 410 7.52 12.33 -15.46
C TYR A 410 6.14 11.74 -15.74
N GLY A 411 5.31 11.49 -14.72
CA GLY A 411 3.98 10.91 -14.90
C GLY A 411 4.00 9.43 -15.32
N LEU A 412 5.06 8.71 -14.99
CA LEU A 412 5.30 7.31 -15.36
C LEU A 412 4.98 6.32 -14.22
N TYR A 413 4.58 6.83 -13.05
CA TYR A 413 4.36 5.99 -11.88
C TYR A 413 3.21 4.99 -12.06
N ASN A 414 2.19 5.35 -12.84
CA ASN A 414 1.12 4.43 -13.24
C ASN A 414 1.64 3.24 -14.07
N LYS A 415 2.66 3.44 -14.92
CA LYS A 415 3.26 2.35 -15.71
C LYS A 415 3.99 1.34 -14.82
N PHE A 416 4.61 1.82 -13.74
CA PHE A 416 5.16 0.94 -12.71
C PHE A 416 4.08 0.12 -12.03
N ALA A 417 2.96 0.75 -11.62
CA ALA A 417 1.83 0.04 -11.01
C ALA A 417 1.24 -1.01 -11.97
N ASP A 418 1.02 -0.65 -13.23
CA ASP A 418 0.51 -1.57 -14.26
C ASP A 418 1.46 -2.75 -14.48
N TYR A 419 2.78 -2.48 -14.51
CA TYR A 419 3.80 -3.52 -14.64
C TYR A 419 3.78 -4.46 -13.43
N SER A 420 3.86 -3.94 -12.21
CA SER A 420 3.82 -4.72 -10.98
C SER A 420 2.54 -5.55 -10.86
N ASN A 421 1.38 -4.94 -11.13
CA ASN A 421 0.08 -5.61 -11.11
C ASN A 421 0.02 -6.73 -12.16
N SER A 422 0.62 -6.53 -13.33
CA SER A 422 0.66 -7.57 -14.36
C SER A 422 1.48 -8.78 -13.92
N LEU A 423 2.61 -8.58 -13.24
CA LEU A 423 3.42 -9.68 -12.68
C LEU A 423 2.69 -10.39 -11.53
N ALA A 424 2.01 -9.63 -10.68
CA ALA A 424 1.18 -10.20 -9.62
C ALA A 424 0.05 -11.08 -10.19
N ALA A 425 -0.65 -10.62 -11.22
CA ALA A 425 -1.67 -11.39 -11.92
C ALA A 425 -1.10 -12.67 -12.53
N MET A 426 0.05 -12.58 -13.22
CA MET A 426 0.74 -13.73 -13.81
C MET A 426 1.14 -14.79 -12.77
N ALA A 427 1.59 -14.37 -11.59
CA ALA A 427 1.89 -15.29 -10.49
C ALA A 427 0.62 -15.98 -9.99
N LYS A 428 -0.46 -15.20 -9.74
CA LYS A 428 -1.75 -15.74 -9.26
C LYS A 428 -2.40 -16.73 -10.25
N GLU A 429 -2.33 -16.46 -11.55
CA GLU A 429 -2.80 -17.36 -12.60
C GLU A 429 -2.14 -18.74 -12.54
N ARG A 430 -0.93 -18.82 -11.97
CA ARG A 430 -0.14 -20.04 -11.79
C ARG A 430 -0.23 -20.63 -10.38
N GLY A 431 -1.13 -20.10 -9.54
CA GLY A 431 -1.28 -20.52 -8.15
C GLY A 431 -0.16 -20.09 -7.21
N LEU A 432 0.69 -19.14 -7.63
CA LEU A 432 1.78 -18.58 -6.84
C LEU A 432 1.31 -17.33 -6.10
N GLN A 433 1.67 -17.20 -4.82
CA GLN A 433 1.55 -15.95 -4.07
C GLN A 433 2.56 -14.95 -4.62
N PRO A 434 2.14 -13.81 -5.19
CA PRO A 434 3.08 -12.78 -5.61
C PRO A 434 3.76 -12.14 -4.40
N MET A 435 5.06 -11.90 -4.50
CA MET A 435 5.84 -11.18 -3.50
C MET A 435 6.70 -10.11 -4.19
N ALA A 436 6.89 -8.98 -3.53
CA ALA A 436 7.73 -7.88 -4.00
C ALA A 436 8.37 -7.13 -2.83
N PHE A 437 9.45 -6.38 -3.09
CA PHE A 437 10.04 -5.46 -2.13
C PHE A 437 9.23 -4.15 -2.05
N ASN A 438 9.33 -3.44 -0.92
CA ASN A 438 8.41 -2.35 -0.58
C ASN A 438 8.64 -1.02 -1.29
N ASP A 439 9.77 -0.78 -1.89
CA ASP A 439 10.26 0.56 -2.29
C ASP A 439 9.28 1.38 -3.13
N GLY A 440 8.72 0.76 -4.15
CA GLY A 440 7.86 1.45 -5.10
C GLY A 440 6.39 1.49 -4.73
N PHE A 441 5.95 0.75 -3.72
CA PHE A 441 4.54 0.65 -3.38
C PHE A 441 4.06 1.87 -2.60
N TYR A 442 3.08 2.60 -3.14
CA TYR A 442 2.48 3.79 -2.51
C TYR A 442 3.51 4.82 -2.02
N TYR A 443 4.50 5.10 -2.84
CA TYR A 443 5.58 6.04 -2.52
C TYR A 443 5.05 7.36 -1.94
N GLU A 444 5.60 7.82 -0.82
CA GLU A 444 5.18 8.98 -0.02
C GLU A 444 3.83 8.79 0.73
N ASP A 445 3.39 7.58 1.03
CA ASP A 445 2.07 7.28 1.61
C ASP A 445 0.91 7.87 0.77
N LYS A 446 0.99 7.78 -0.57
CA LYS A 446 0.00 8.38 -1.48
C LYS A 446 -0.75 7.35 -2.31
N ASP A 447 -2.03 7.60 -2.53
CA ASP A 447 -2.97 6.81 -3.34
C ASP A 447 -3.04 7.26 -4.81
N ASP A 448 -1.91 7.65 -5.39
CA ASP A 448 -1.86 8.12 -6.78
C ASP A 448 -2.22 7.00 -7.79
N VAL A 449 -1.92 5.76 -7.42
CA VAL A 449 -2.17 4.54 -8.20
C VAL A 449 -2.62 3.41 -7.28
N GLN A 450 -3.14 2.33 -7.84
CA GLN A 450 -3.56 1.16 -7.07
C GLN A 450 -2.69 -0.05 -7.41
N PHE A 451 -2.23 -0.74 -6.38
CA PHE A 451 -1.50 -2.00 -6.51
C PHE A 451 -2.38 -3.19 -6.10
N ASP A 452 -2.06 -4.36 -6.65
CA ASP A 452 -2.75 -5.61 -6.31
C ASP A 452 -2.55 -5.94 -4.81
N LYS A 453 -3.64 -6.08 -4.08
CA LYS A 453 -3.64 -6.29 -2.62
C LYS A 453 -3.13 -7.66 -2.19
N ASP A 454 -3.09 -8.62 -3.11
CA ASP A 454 -2.61 -9.96 -2.83
C ASP A 454 -1.07 -10.04 -2.82
N VAL A 455 -0.36 -8.97 -3.17
CA VAL A 455 1.10 -8.95 -3.12
C VAL A 455 1.58 -9.01 -1.67
N LEU A 456 2.38 -10.02 -1.35
CA LEU A 456 3.13 -10.07 -0.09
C LEU A 456 4.29 -9.06 -0.17
N ILE A 457 4.28 -8.07 0.70
CA ILE A 457 5.33 -7.03 0.71
C ILE A 457 6.49 -7.46 1.59
N SER A 458 7.65 -7.67 0.99
CA SER A 458 8.92 -7.80 1.70
C SER A 458 9.40 -6.41 2.12
N TYR A 459 9.16 -6.07 3.37
CA TYR A 459 9.45 -4.73 3.89
C TYR A 459 10.89 -4.69 4.42
N TRP A 460 11.82 -4.17 3.61
CA TRP A 460 13.24 -4.16 3.92
C TRP A 460 13.78 -2.79 4.30
N SER A 461 13.24 -1.75 3.72
CA SER A 461 13.78 -0.40 3.83
C SER A 461 12.76 0.59 4.34
N LYS A 462 13.20 1.42 5.28
CA LYS A 462 12.49 2.63 5.75
C LYS A 462 12.80 3.86 4.92
N GLY A 463 13.66 3.72 3.92
CA GLY A 463 14.22 4.82 3.13
C GLY A 463 15.50 5.40 3.72
N TRP A 464 16.29 6.00 2.87
CA TRP A 464 17.53 6.73 3.20
C TRP A 464 17.67 7.93 2.25
N TRP A 465 18.43 8.92 2.67
CA TRP A 465 18.74 10.11 1.85
C TRP A 465 17.56 10.71 1.07
N GLY A 466 16.43 10.92 1.77
CA GLY A 466 15.23 11.53 1.17
C GLY A 466 14.31 10.56 0.42
N TYR A 467 14.56 9.25 0.45
CA TYR A 467 13.58 8.25 0.02
C TYR A 467 12.37 8.29 0.95
N ASN A 468 11.20 8.60 0.40
CA ASN A 468 9.93 8.65 1.12
C ASN A 468 9.11 7.39 0.83
N LEU A 469 9.63 6.24 1.24
CA LEU A 469 8.92 4.98 1.07
C LEU A 469 7.63 4.98 1.89
N ALA A 470 6.65 4.20 1.46
CA ALA A 470 5.44 4.02 2.24
C ALA A 470 5.77 3.44 3.61
N THR A 471 5.11 3.95 4.64
CA THR A 471 5.27 3.42 5.99
C THR A 471 4.62 2.03 6.10
N PRO A 472 5.13 1.14 6.97
CA PRO A 472 4.52 -0.17 7.16
C PRO A 472 3.08 -0.05 7.66
N GLN A 473 2.76 0.98 8.48
CA GLN A 473 1.40 1.28 8.93
C GLN A 473 0.48 1.62 7.75
N TYR A 474 0.97 2.41 6.80
CA TYR A 474 0.19 2.76 5.62
C TYR A 474 -0.11 1.51 4.77
N LEU A 475 0.89 0.68 4.49
CA LEU A 475 0.70 -0.57 3.75
C LEU A 475 -0.24 -1.53 4.48
N ALA A 476 -0.09 -1.70 5.79
CA ALA A 476 -1.00 -2.51 6.60
C ALA A 476 -2.44 -1.98 6.58
N SER A 477 -2.64 -0.65 6.64
CA SER A 477 -3.97 -0.01 6.54
C SER A 477 -4.63 -0.23 5.18
N LYS A 478 -3.84 -0.48 4.12
CA LYS A 478 -4.31 -0.87 2.79
C LYS A 478 -4.64 -2.36 2.68
N GLY A 479 -4.37 -3.15 3.71
CA GLY A 479 -4.66 -4.58 3.78
C GLY A 479 -3.54 -5.50 3.30
N TYR A 480 -2.32 -4.97 3.09
CA TYR A 480 -1.18 -5.80 2.69
C TYR A 480 -0.67 -6.66 3.84
N LYS A 481 -0.28 -7.88 3.51
CA LYS A 481 0.54 -8.72 4.38
C LYS A 481 2.01 -8.30 4.24
N LEU A 482 2.71 -8.22 5.36
CA LEU A 482 4.10 -7.78 5.41
C LEU A 482 5.01 -8.92 5.89
N LEU A 483 6.09 -9.17 5.15
CA LEU A 483 7.22 -9.97 5.59
C LEU A 483 8.32 -9.01 6.04
N ASN A 484 8.77 -9.13 7.29
CA ASN A 484 9.81 -8.25 7.82
C ASN A 484 11.19 -8.65 7.31
N THR A 485 11.75 -7.85 6.44
CA THR A 485 13.09 -8.07 5.85
C THR A 485 14.03 -6.95 6.30
N ASN A 486 14.00 -6.59 7.56
CA ASN A 486 14.65 -5.40 8.10
C ASN A 486 16.13 -5.30 7.69
N GLY A 487 16.49 -4.20 7.02
CA GLY A 487 17.84 -3.94 6.53
C GLY A 487 18.91 -3.88 7.62
N ASP A 488 18.54 -3.69 8.88
CA ASP A 488 19.48 -3.72 9.99
C ASP A 488 20.11 -5.12 10.22
N TRP A 489 19.48 -6.18 9.71
CA TRP A 489 20.00 -7.56 9.77
C TRP A 489 20.82 -7.98 8.55
N TYR A 490 21.04 -7.08 7.61
CA TYR A 490 21.74 -7.41 6.37
C TYR A 490 23.21 -7.68 6.59
N TYR A 491 23.69 -8.68 5.86
CA TYR A 491 25.12 -8.93 5.68
C TYR A 491 25.45 -8.92 4.19
N VAL A 492 26.43 -8.14 3.81
CA VAL A 492 27.05 -8.19 2.48
C VAL A 492 28.30 -9.05 2.57
N LEU A 493 28.33 -10.16 1.83
CA LEU A 493 29.44 -11.12 1.80
C LEU A 493 30.78 -10.40 1.58
N GLY A 494 31.74 -10.67 2.47
CA GLY A 494 33.08 -10.09 2.45
C GLY A 494 33.19 -8.71 3.12
N ASN A 495 32.13 -8.16 3.69
CA ASN A 495 32.19 -6.93 4.47
C ASN A 495 32.42 -7.25 5.95
N HIS A 496 33.61 -6.92 6.45
CA HIS A 496 34.05 -7.22 7.82
C HIS A 496 34.37 -5.97 8.64
N LYS A 497 34.68 -4.84 7.97
CA LYS A 497 35.03 -3.60 8.67
C LYS A 497 33.78 -2.83 9.06
N ALA A 498 33.84 -2.19 10.22
CA ALA A 498 32.70 -1.45 10.78
C ALA A 498 32.22 -0.24 9.93
N ASP A 499 33.08 0.27 9.04
CA ASP A 499 32.80 1.36 8.12
C ASP A 499 32.28 0.89 6.74
N GLU A 500 32.25 -0.41 6.50
CA GLU A 500 31.62 -0.98 5.29
C GLU A 500 30.10 -1.05 5.45
N ALA A 501 29.38 -1.10 4.33
CA ALA A 501 27.95 -1.30 4.34
C ALA A 501 27.60 -2.73 4.81
N TYR A 502 26.72 -2.83 5.79
CA TYR A 502 26.20 -4.12 6.28
C TYR A 502 27.28 -5.17 6.62
N PRO A 503 28.25 -4.88 7.51
CA PRO A 503 29.28 -5.84 7.88
C PRO A 503 28.70 -6.94 8.79
N LEU A 504 29.32 -8.13 8.76
CA LEU A 504 28.90 -9.30 9.54
C LEU A 504 28.66 -9.00 11.02
N SER A 505 29.64 -8.34 11.66
CA SER A 505 29.56 -8.02 13.09
C SER A 505 28.34 -7.15 13.44
N LYS A 506 27.99 -6.23 12.56
CA LYS A 506 26.83 -5.35 12.74
C LYS A 506 25.51 -6.12 12.56
N ALA A 507 25.45 -6.99 11.57
CA ALA A 507 24.28 -7.85 11.34
C ALA A 507 24.01 -8.76 12.54
N ILE A 508 25.05 -9.37 13.10
CA ILE A 508 24.97 -10.20 14.31
C ILE A 508 24.50 -9.36 15.52
N GLU A 509 25.12 -8.20 15.73
CA GLU A 509 24.73 -7.29 16.82
C GLU A 509 23.24 -6.88 16.71
N ASN A 510 22.82 -6.47 15.51
CA ASN A 510 21.47 -5.99 15.26
C ASN A 510 20.42 -7.10 15.33
N SER A 511 20.77 -8.34 15.01
CA SER A 511 19.85 -9.48 15.16
C SER A 511 19.37 -9.67 16.62
N GLY A 512 20.16 -9.18 17.60
CA GLY A 512 19.78 -9.18 19.01
C GLY A 512 19.14 -7.88 19.51
N LYS A 513 19.28 -6.77 18.76
CA LYS A 513 18.76 -5.46 19.15
C LYS A 513 17.44 -5.11 18.48
N VAL A 514 17.23 -5.61 17.28
CA VAL A 514 16.02 -5.35 16.49
C VAL A 514 15.12 -6.58 16.57
N PRO A 515 13.96 -6.50 17.24
CA PRO A 515 13.07 -7.64 17.42
C PRO A 515 12.53 -8.20 16.10
N PHE A 516 12.25 -9.51 16.08
CA PHE A 516 11.74 -10.26 14.93
C PHE A 516 10.56 -9.60 14.19
N ASN A 517 9.62 -9.02 14.93
CA ASN A 517 8.44 -8.35 14.36
C ASN A 517 8.62 -6.86 14.12
N GLN A 518 9.77 -6.28 14.44
CA GLN A 518 9.97 -4.84 14.32
C GLN A 518 10.27 -4.45 12.88
N LEU A 519 9.29 -3.87 12.20
CA LEU A 519 9.43 -3.29 10.88
C LEU A 519 10.18 -1.96 10.95
N ALA A 520 11.07 -1.74 10.00
CA ALA A 520 11.79 -0.48 9.89
C ALA A 520 10.83 0.69 9.61
N SER A 521 10.86 1.74 10.44
CA SER A 521 10.08 2.96 10.23
C SER A 521 10.86 4.18 10.70
N THR A 522 10.81 5.28 9.92
CA THR A 522 11.38 6.58 10.32
C THR A 522 10.36 7.51 10.95
N LYS A 523 9.08 7.31 10.67
CA LYS A 523 8.01 8.25 11.08
C LYS A 523 7.37 7.87 12.41
N TYR A 524 7.39 6.59 12.76
CA TYR A 524 6.69 6.08 13.93
C TYR A 524 7.61 5.13 14.69
N PRO A 525 7.92 5.38 15.97
CA PRO A 525 8.57 4.39 16.79
C PRO A 525 7.62 3.22 16.99
N GLU A 526 8.14 2.03 16.85
CA GLU A 526 7.59 0.74 17.28
C GLU A 526 6.06 0.65 17.32
N VAL A 527 5.45 0.29 16.21
CA VAL A 527 4.06 -0.20 16.21
C VAL A 527 4.14 -1.69 15.96
N ASP A 528 3.53 -2.47 16.85
CA ASP A 528 3.35 -3.90 16.67
C ASP A 528 2.38 -4.13 15.51
N LEU A 529 2.93 -4.31 14.32
CA LEU A 529 2.15 -4.61 13.12
C LEU A 529 2.18 -6.11 12.87
N PRO A 530 1.06 -6.70 12.47
CA PRO A 530 1.03 -8.11 12.13
C PRO A 530 1.92 -8.37 10.90
N THR A 531 2.97 -9.19 11.09
CA THR A 531 3.81 -9.69 10.01
C THR A 531 3.54 -11.17 9.77
N VAL A 532 3.74 -11.64 8.55
CA VAL A 532 3.68 -13.09 8.26
C VAL A 532 4.94 -13.82 8.70
N GLY A 533 6.00 -13.09 9.03
CA GLY A 533 7.28 -13.62 9.46
C GLY A 533 8.42 -12.65 9.20
N SER A 534 9.64 -13.15 9.24
CA SER A 534 10.86 -12.35 9.01
C SER A 534 11.86 -13.06 8.12
N MET A 535 12.63 -12.28 7.38
CA MET A 535 13.62 -12.72 6.42
C MET A 535 14.98 -12.09 6.72
N LEU A 536 15.94 -12.93 7.10
CA LEU A 536 17.34 -12.58 7.19
C LEU A 536 17.94 -12.59 5.78
N ALA A 537 18.68 -11.56 5.37
CA ALA A 537 19.23 -11.50 4.02
C ALA A 537 20.76 -11.39 3.96
N ILE A 538 21.33 -12.23 3.11
CA ILE A 538 22.74 -12.27 2.76
C ILE A 538 22.88 -11.79 1.32
N TRP A 539 23.51 -10.62 1.16
CA TRP A 539 23.69 -9.97 -0.14
C TRP A 539 25.08 -10.25 -0.72
N ALA A 540 25.18 -10.20 -2.03
CA ALA A 540 26.42 -10.46 -2.74
C ALA A 540 26.87 -9.29 -3.61
N ASP A 541 26.84 -8.07 -3.08
CA ASP A 541 27.23 -6.84 -3.77
C ASP A 541 28.70 -6.87 -4.24
N LYS A 542 29.50 -7.78 -3.66
CA LYS A 542 30.87 -8.11 -4.09
C LYS A 542 30.91 -9.55 -4.62
N PRO A 543 30.51 -9.83 -5.88
CA PRO A 543 30.40 -11.21 -6.40
C PRO A 543 31.69 -12.01 -6.33
N SER A 544 32.85 -11.34 -6.42
CA SER A 544 34.19 -11.95 -6.29
C SER A 544 34.63 -12.19 -4.83
N ALA A 545 33.85 -11.75 -3.82
CA ALA A 545 34.20 -12.02 -2.43
C ALA A 545 34.27 -13.54 -2.17
N GLU A 546 35.26 -13.95 -1.37
CA GLU A 546 35.40 -15.34 -0.98
C GLU A 546 34.12 -15.81 -0.24
N TYR A 547 33.60 -16.97 -0.64
CA TYR A 547 32.53 -17.62 0.09
C TYR A 547 33.08 -18.30 1.35
N LYS A 548 32.61 -17.87 2.50
CA LYS A 548 32.92 -18.47 3.80
C LYS A 548 31.59 -18.89 4.43
N GLU A 549 31.36 -20.17 4.42
CA GLU A 549 30.13 -20.77 4.91
C GLU A 549 29.91 -20.51 6.40
N GLU A 550 31.01 -20.45 7.16
CA GLU A 550 31.00 -20.21 8.58
C GLU A 550 30.39 -18.85 8.94
N GLU A 551 30.63 -17.82 8.12
CA GLU A 551 30.09 -16.48 8.33
C GLU A 551 28.57 -16.44 8.16
N ILE A 552 28.06 -17.13 7.16
CA ILE A 552 26.63 -17.29 6.94
C ILE A 552 25.99 -18.06 8.09
N PHE A 553 26.60 -19.18 8.50
CA PHE A 553 26.10 -20.02 9.57
C PHE A 553 26.14 -19.34 10.94
N GLU A 554 27.18 -18.53 11.20
CA GLU A 554 27.27 -17.72 12.41
C GLU A 554 26.10 -16.73 12.49
N LEU A 555 25.83 -15.99 11.42
CA LEU A 555 24.72 -15.04 11.40
C LEU A 555 23.36 -15.73 11.48
N MET A 556 23.15 -16.84 10.77
CA MET A 556 21.92 -17.62 10.84
C MET A 556 21.66 -18.13 12.26
N THR A 557 22.71 -18.62 12.94
CA THR A 557 22.64 -19.10 14.32
C THR A 557 22.31 -17.95 15.27
N ALA A 558 23.02 -16.82 15.16
CA ALA A 558 22.79 -15.66 16.01
C ALA A 558 21.35 -15.14 15.86
N PHE A 559 20.84 -15.09 14.63
CA PHE A 559 19.46 -14.65 14.37
C PHE A 559 18.42 -15.59 15.02
N ALA A 560 18.62 -16.91 14.90
CA ALA A 560 17.74 -17.90 15.52
C ALA A 560 17.79 -17.84 17.05
N ASP A 561 19.01 -17.73 17.64
CA ASP A 561 19.20 -17.69 19.08
C ASP A 561 18.60 -16.41 19.71
N HIS A 562 18.77 -15.26 19.07
CA HIS A 562 18.19 -14.01 19.53
C HIS A 562 16.67 -13.98 19.43
N ASN A 563 16.09 -14.76 18.49
CA ASN A 563 14.67 -14.83 18.25
C ASN A 563 14.07 -16.20 18.61
N LYS A 564 14.63 -16.88 19.59
CA LYS A 564 14.30 -18.26 20.00
C LYS A 564 12.82 -18.53 20.23
N ASP A 565 12.03 -17.52 20.58
CA ASP A 565 10.58 -17.66 20.79
C ASP A 565 9.85 -18.00 19.49
N TYR A 566 10.41 -17.65 18.33
CA TYR A 566 9.89 -17.98 16.99
C TYR A 566 10.47 -19.29 16.43
N PHE A 567 11.62 -19.74 16.94
CA PHE A 567 12.39 -20.90 16.45
C PHE A 567 12.28 -22.14 17.36
N ARG A 568 11.25 -22.26 18.19
CA ARG A 568 11.09 -23.37 19.14
C ARG A 568 10.87 -24.72 18.46
N ALA A 569 11.45 -25.77 19.07
CA ALA A 569 11.39 -27.14 18.57
C ALA A 569 10.11 -27.91 18.93
N ASN A 570 9.19 -27.34 19.74
CA ASN A 570 8.04 -28.09 20.32
C ASN A 570 6.66 -27.69 19.76
N TYR A 571 6.61 -27.28 18.49
CA TYR A 571 5.37 -26.90 17.80
C TYR A 571 4.24 -27.93 17.96
N ASN A 572 4.53 -29.21 17.73
CA ASN A 572 3.51 -30.26 17.82
C ASN A 572 2.93 -30.40 19.23
N ALA A 573 3.76 -30.33 20.27
CA ALA A 573 3.33 -30.41 21.66
C ALA A 573 2.40 -29.23 22.03
N LEU A 574 2.74 -28.01 21.61
CA LEU A 574 1.90 -26.83 21.83
C LEU A 574 0.57 -26.93 21.08
N ARG A 575 0.60 -27.42 19.84
CA ARG A 575 -0.61 -27.63 19.03
C ARG A 575 -1.56 -28.67 19.66
N GLU A 576 -1.02 -29.78 20.19
CA GLU A 576 -1.80 -30.76 20.93
C GLU A 576 -2.40 -30.19 22.22
N GLU A 577 -1.64 -29.35 22.91
CA GLU A 577 -2.15 -28.67 24.12
C GLU A 577 -3.27 -27.70 23.77
N LEU A 578 -3.13 -26.90 22.72
CA LEU A 578 -4.17 -25.99 22.25
C LEU A 578 -5.44 -26.75 21.80
N ALA A 579 -5.28 -27.89 21.13
CA ALA A 579 -6.42 -28.72 20.74
C ALA A 579 -7.24 -29.23 21.92
N LYS A 580 -6.64 -29.41 23.10
CA LYS A 580 -7.36 -29.79 24.33
C LYS A 580 -8.16 -28.63 24.93
N ILE A 581 -7.79 -27.38 24.61
CA ILE A 581 -8.40 -26.15 25.12
C ILE A 581 -9.48 -25.65 24.17
N SER A 582 -9.24 -25.75 22.87
CA SER A 582 -10.13 -25.22 21.81
C SER A 582 -10.28 -26.25 20.69
N THR A 583 -11.52 -26.46 20.23
CA THR A 583 -11.81 -27.29 19.06
C THR A 583 -11.67 -26.50 17.73
N ASN A 584 -11.43 -25.19 17.78
CA ASN A 584 -11.41 -24.31 16.61
C ASN A 584 -9.98 -23.96 16.21
N LEU A 585 -9.28 -24.93 15.62
CA LEU A 585 -7.89 -24.78 15.14
C LEU A 585 -7.79 -24.52 13.64
N ASP A 586 -8.90 -24.46 12.91
CA ASP A 586 -8.90 -24.44 11.45
C ASP A 586 -8.20 -23.20 10.84
N GLY A 587 -8.05 -22.11 11.59
CA GLY A 587 -7.29 -20.92 11.19
C GLY A 587 -5.77 -21.04 11.36
N TYR A 588 -5.27 -22.13 11.94
CA TYR A 588 -3.85 -22.34 12.28
C TYR A 588 -3.25 -23.57 11.57
N SER A 589 -3.96 -24.14 10.59
CA SER A 589 -3.41 -25.21 9.77
C SER A 589 -2.43 -24.63 8.74
N THR A 590 -1.27 -25.23 8.66
CA THR A 590 -0.13 -24.96 7.75
C THR A 590 -0.52 -24.79 6.29
#